data_19502dd3cc4c306cb45d4c6a6f45818b
#
_entry.id   19502dd3cc4c306cb45d4c6a6f45818b
#
_cell.length_a   1.000
_cell.length_b   1.000
_cell.length_c   1.000
_cell.angle_alpha   90.00
_cell.angle_beta   90.00
_cell.angle_gamma   90.00
#
_symmetry.space_group_name_H-M   'P 1'
#
loop_
_entity.id
_entity.type
_entity.pdbx_description
1 polymer ?
#
loop_
_entity_poly.entity_id
_entity_poly.type
_entity_poly.pdbx_seq_one_letter_code
_entity_poly.pdbx_strand_id
1 'polypeptide(L)'
;VTDENCAKTVTIIGAGIGGLYLIAELGVAGFKLRLHDIDDSKLSEIRGRGGVDVEGEKGGFAPVERATTDLEPATDGADVIIVVTGGNAQAVVARSLAPLLRDGQVILLIQGNTGGSLIVRRALDDAGCRAEVDIAEMDNYPYSCWRLSPTRIRPIVRKRWLQIATFPGNRIGEVFPRLSPLFPEAVAAPNCLYTGFTNANAMLHVANCVANAGRIESGDSYKFYAEGVTPGVARLYEAINAERVAVAAALGASVPTLADWFERVYGVRGATLVETCQRLTYNSDGPYQETGTPKSLDHKFITEDVPTGLIPMSALGAATRVGTPAIDALIEIVRSMTGNDFAAEGRTLGRLGLSGIDGLEIRHVVEEGLT
;
A
#
# COMPACT_ATOMS: atom_id res chain seq x y z
N VAL A 1 18.89 12.04 16.63
CA VAL A 1 17.44 12.22 16.88
C VAL A 1 17.33 13.62 17.45
N THR A 2 16.83 14.57 16.66
CA THR A 2 16.64 15.95 17.12
C THR A 2 15.40 16.00 18.03
N ASP A 3 15.40 16.88 19.06
CA ASP A 3 14.28 17.06 20.02
C ASP A 3 12.91 17.32 19.32
N GLU A 4 12.92 17.81 18.10
CA GLU A 4 11.71 18.07 17.31
C GLU A 4 10.91 16.79 16.94
N ASN A 5 11.56 15.62 16.85
CA ASN A 5 10.87 14.35 16.55
C ASN A 5 10.13 13.76 17.76
N CYS A 6 10.61 14.01 18.97
CA CYS A 6 9.96 13.55 20.21
C CYS A 6 8.60 14.22 20.48
N ALA A 7 8.26 15.31 19.79
CA ALA A 7 7.02 16.05 20.03
C ALA A 7 5.83 15.57 19.17
N LYS A 8 6.08 14.88 18.02
CA LYS A 8 5.01 14.47 17.10
C LYS A 8 4.25 13.24 17.59
N THR A 9 2.93 13.37 17.63
CA THR A 9 2.01 12.26 17.92
C THR A 9 1.57 11.61 16.62
N VAL A 10 1.82 10.32 16.49
CA VAL A 10 1.46 9.53 15.33
C VAL A 10 0.43 8.48 15.73
N THR A 11 -0.72 8.51 15.08
CA THR A 11 -1.74 7.47 15.22
C THR A 11 -1.62 6.46 14.08
N ILE A 12 -1.61 5.18 14.42
CA ILE A 12 -1.60 4.08 13.46
C ILE A 12 -2.96 3.40 13.50
N ILE A 13 -3.65 3.35 12.35
CA ILE A 13 -4.95 2.69 12.18
C ILE A 13 -4.73 1.37 11.45
N GLY A 14 -4.93 0.27 12.17
CA GLY A 14 -4.73 -1.10 11.74
C GLY A 14 -3.63 -1.80 12.54
N ALA A 15 -4.00 -2.74 13.42
CA ALA A 15 -3.09 -3.56 14.23
C ALA A 15 -2.72 -4.89 13.55
N GLY A 16 -2.68 -4.90 12.22
CA GLY A 16 -2.12 -5.97 11.43
C GLY A 16 -0.59 -6.00 11.50
N ILE A 17 0.04 -6.91 10.72
CA ILE A 17 1.50 -7.03 10.69
C ILE A 17 2.17 -5.70 10.27
N GLY A 18 1.59 -4.95 9.33
CA GLY A 18 2.09 -3.64 8.90
C GLY A 18 2.04 -2.59 10.00
N GLY A 19 0.93 -2.53 10.77
CA GLY A 19 0.79 -1.59 11.90
C GLY A 19 1.75 -1.89 13.04
N LEU A 20 1.92 -3.16 13.41
CA LEU A 20 2.90 -3.58 14.40
C LEU A 20 4.33 -3.23 13.98
N TYR A 21 4.61 -3.37 12.68
CA TYR A 21 5.90 -2.98 12.14
C TYR A 21 6.15 -1.47 12.30
N LEU A 22 5.15 -0.64 11.94
CA LEU A 22 5.26 0.81 12.09
C LEU A 22 5.46 1.21 13.56
N ILE A 23 4.77 0.53 14.50
CA ILE A 23 5.03 0.73 15.92
C ILE A 23 6.48 0.43 16.26
N ALA A 24 7.02 -0.69 15.78
CA ALA A 24 8.40 -1.07 16.05
C ALA A 24 9.39 -0.01 15.56
N GLU A 25 9.27 0.42 14.31
CA GLU A 25 10.19 1.40 13.70
C GLU A 25 10.06 2.78 14.35
N LEU A 26 8.84 3.30 14.40
CA LEU A 26 8.61 4.65 14.86
C LEU A 26 8.77 4.77 16.39
N GLY A 27 8.43 3.71 17.14
CA GLY A 27 8.59 3.68 18.58
C GLY A 27 10.08 3.63 19.01
N VAL A 28 10.90 2.83 18.31
CA VAL A 28 12.35 2.80 18.52
C VAL A 28 12.98 4.14 18.10
N ALA A 29 12.43 4.82 17.09
CA ALA A 29 12.85 6.16 16.69
C ALA A 29 12.39 7.28 17.66
N GLY A 30 11.57 6.97 18.67
CA GLY A 30 11.18 7.91 19.73
C GLY A 30 9.91 8.71 19.47
N PHE A 31 9.10 8.34 18.44
CA PHE A 31 7.80 8.98 18.22
C PHE A 31 6.77 8.56 19.27
N LYS A 32 5.82 9.46 19.59
CA LYS A 32 4.67 9.13 20.44
C LYS A 32 3.63 8.40 19.60
N LEU A 33 3.34 7.15 19.97
CA LEU A 33 2.51 6.28 19.16
C LEU A 33 1.19 5.94 19.83
N ARG A 34 0.11 6.00 19.04
CA ARG A 34 -1.19 5.46 19.38
C ARG A 34 -1.60 4.45 18.33
N LEU A 35 -2.32 3.43 18.74
CA LEU A 35 -2.77 2.33 17.89
C LEU A 35 -4.27 2.18 17.98
N HIS A 36 -4.91 2.09 16.83
CA HIS A 36 -6.33 1.77 16.69
C HIS A 36 -6.52 0.53 15.82
N ASP A 37 -7.41 -0.35 16.22
CA ASP A 37 -8.00 -1.40 15.37
C ASP A 37 -9.43 -1.65 15.85
N ILE A 38 -10.31 -2.06 14.95
CA ILE A 38 -11.71 -2.41 15.28
C ILE A 38 -11.80 -3.72 16.07
N ASP A 39 -10.77 -4.54 16.04
CA ASP A 39 -10.69 -5.85 16.69
C ASP A 39 -9.84 -5.74 17.97
N ASP A 40 -10.51 -5.72 19.13
CA ASP A 40 -9.88 -5.62 20.45
C ASP A 40 -8.92 -6.79 20.74
N SER A 41 -9.14 -7.95 20.14
CA SER A 41 -8.27 -9.11 20.32
C SER A 41 -6.83 -8.85 19.86
N LYS A 42 -6.64 -7.94 18.90
CA LYS A 42 -5.32 -7.51 18.42
C LYS A 42 -4.65 -6.47 19.31
N LEU A 43 -5.41 -5.81 20.17
CA LEU A 43 -4.97 -4.67 20.98
C LEU A 43 -4.72 -5.05 22.44
N SER A 44 -5.43 -6.04 22.97
CA SER A 44 -5.47 -6.37 24.39
C SER A 44 -4.08 -6.66 24.97
N GLU A 45 -3.28 -7.49 24.30
CA GLU A 45 -1.91 -7.81 24.76
C GLU A 45 -0.97 -6.61 24.62
N ILE A 46 -1.07 -5.80 23.55
CA ILE A 46 -0.28 -4.58 23.36
C ILE A 46 -0.59 -3.58 24.46
N ARG A 47 -1.88 -3.43 24.79
CA ARG A 47 -2.35 -2.56 25.88
C ARG A 47 -1.82 -3.03 27.24
N GLY A 48 -1.89 -4.32 27.52
CA GLY A 48 -1.40 -4.91 28.77
C GLY A 48 0.11 -4.77 28.94
N ARG A 49 0.88 -4.86 27.84
CA ARG A 49 2.33 -4.72 27.84
C ARG A 49 2.80 -3.26 27.75
N GLY A 50 1.98 -2.35 27.24
CA GLY A 50 2.32 -0.96 26.97
C GLY A 50 3.15 -0.76 25.70
N GLY A 51 3.23 -1.76 24.80
CA GLY A 51 4.00 -1.66 23.56
C GLY A 51 4.36 -3.01 22.93
N VAL A 52 5.36 -2.99 22.04
CA VAL A 52 5.78 -4.11 21.22
C VAL A 52 7.29 -4.35 21.35
N ASP A 53 7.70 -5.62 21.50
CA ASP A 53 9.10 -6.03 21.44
C ASP A 53 9.57 -6.13 20.00
N VAL A 54 10.71 -5.56 19.72
CA VAL A 54 11.35 -5.56 18.40
C VAL A 54 12.62 -6.42 18.48
N GLU A 55 12.69 -7.46 17.66
CA GLU A 55 13.88 -8.29 17.52
C GLU A 55 14.82 -7.77 16.41
N GLY A 56 16.10 -8.15 16.48
CA GLY A 56 17.14 -7.82 15.50
C GLY A 56 18.20 -6.86 16.06
N GLU A 57 19.14 -6.43 15.20
CA GLU A 57 20.27 -5.58 15.61
C GLU A 57 19.86 -4.24 16.22
N LYS A 58 18.78 -3.65 15.73
CA LYS A 58 18.15 -2.43 16.27
C LYS A 58 16.95 -2.77 17.13
N GLY A 59 16.98 -3.93 17.79
CA GLY A 59 15.92 -4.40 18.66
C GLY A 59 15.71 -3.52 19.87
N GLY A 60 14.59 -3.70 20.56
CA GLY A 60 14.24 -2.94 21.74
C GLY A 60 12.76 -3.05 22.07
N PHE A 61 12.29 -2.13 22.90
CA PHE A 61 10.88 -1.98 23.22
C PHE A 61 10.34 -0.71 22.59
N ALA A 62 9.29 -0.85 21.80
CA ALA A 62 8.57 0.26 21.17
C ALA A 62 7.31 0.57 22.00
N PRO A 63 7.29 1.66 22.79
CA PRO A 63 6.15 2.01 23.62
C PRO A 63 4.96 2.46 22.78
N VAL A 64 3.74 2.12 23.24
CA VAL A 64 2.47 2.59 22.68
C VAL A 64 1.72 3.33 23.79
N GLU A 65 1.52 4.65 23.60
CA GLU A 65 0.85 5.49 24.58
C GLU A 65 -0.61 5.03 24.79
N ARG A 66 -1.27 4.64 23.71
CA ARG A 66 -2.67 4.19 23.72
C ARG A 66 -2.93 3.14 22.64
N ALA A 67 -3.52 2.01 23.01
CA ALA A 67 -4.06 1.02 22.11
C ALA A 67 -5.57 0.88 22.38
N THR A 68 -6.44 1.23 21.41
CA THR A 68 -7.90 1.36 21.63
C THR A 68 -8.69 1.03 20.38
N THR A 69 -9.93 0.56 20.60
CA THR A 69 -10.94 0.40 19.54
C THR A 69 -11.71 1.69 19.27
N ASP A 70 -11.55 2.71 20.09
CA ASP A 70 -12.20 4.01 19.94
C ASP A 70 -11.33 4.91 19.08
N LEU A 71 -11.87 5.37 17.97
CA LEU A 71 -11.14 6.17 16.97
C LEU A 71 -10.87 7.60 17.48
N GLU A 72 -11.81 8.20 18.20
CA GLU A 72 -11.67 9.57 18.72
C GLU A 72 -10.46 9.72 19.65
N PRO A 73 -10.30 8.96 20.76
CA PRO A 73 -9.13 9.11 21.62
C PRO A 73 -7.82 8.62 20.98
N ALA A 74 -7.90 7.84 19.89
CA ALA A 74 -6.70 7.49 19.12
C ALA A 74 -6.20 8.66 18.28
N THR A 75 -7.10 9.46 17.68
CA THR A 75 -6.77 10.50 16.70
C THR A 75 -6.71 11.90 17.29
N ASP A 76 -7.22 12.11 18.51
CA ASP A 76 -7.23 13.41 19.18
C ASP A 76 -5.81 13.97 19.37
N GLY A 77 -5.52 15.14 18.76
CA GLY A 77 -4.20 15.78 18.82
C GLY A 77 -3.09 15.02 18.08
N ALA A 78 -3.41 14.07 17.19
CA ALA A 78 -2.42 13.44 16.33
C ALA A 78 -1.98 14.41 15.22
N ASP A 79 -0.66 14.51 14.97
CA ASP A 79 -0.10 15.29 13.87
C ASP A 79 -0.21 14.50 12.54
N VAL A 80 -0.01 13.18 12.62
CA VAL A 80 -0.05 12.27 11.48
C VAL A 80 -0.91 11.06 11.84
N ILE A 81 -1.86 10.75 10.96
CA ILE A 81 -2.73 9.57 11.06
C ILE A 81 -2.33 8.61 9.93
N ILE A 82 -1.65 7.52 10.29
CA ILE A 82 -1.21 6.51 9.33
C ILE A 82 -2.29 5.43 9.21
N VAL A 83 -2.86 5.30 8.03
CA VAL A 83 -3.83 4.23 7.71
C VAL A 83 -3.07 3.08 7.05
N VAL A 84 -2.98 1.96 7.75
CA VAL A 84 -2.27 0.74 7.33
C VAL A 84 -3.22 -0.47 7.25
N THR A 85 -4.45 -0.19 6.87
CA THR A 85 -5.48 -1.20 6.56
C THR A 85 -5.39 -1.64 5.10
N GLY A 86 -6.10 -2.69 4.74
CA GLY A 86 -6.26 -3.05 3.32
C GLY A 86 -6.89 -1.93 2.50
N GLY A 87 -6.54 -1.85 1.21
CA GLY A 87 -7.01 -0.82 0.29
C GLY A 87 -8.54 -0.71 0.19
N ASN A 88 -9.24 -1.82 0.37
CA ASN A 88 -10.71 -1.88 0.39
C ASN A 88 -11.32 -1.14 1.58
N ALA A 89 -10.62 -1.03 2.70
CA ALA A 89 -11.10 -0.39 3.92
C ALA A 89 -10.82 1.12 3.96
N GLN A 90 -9.97 1.67 3.10
CA GLN A 90 -9.53 3.06 3.18
C GLN A 90 -10.67 4.08 3.14
N ALA A 91 -11.66 3.89 2.26
CA ALA A 91 -12.83 4.76 2.20
C ALA A 91 -13.73 4.67 3.46
N VAL A 92 -13.83 3.48 4.06
CA VAL A 92 -14.60 3.29 5.31
C VAL A 92 -13.89 3.99 6.46
N VAL A 93 -12.58 3.80 6.59
CA VAL A 93 -11.75 4.48 7.59
C VAL A 93 -11.85 6.00 7.43
N ALA A 94 -11.75 6.52 6.20
CA ALA A 94 -11.88 7.95 5.93
C ALA A 94 -13.23 8.52 6.39
N ARG A 95 -14.35 7.84 6.08
CA ARG A 95 -15.68 8.25 6.57
C ARG A 95 -15.76 8.27 8.09
N SER A 96 -15.17 7.28 8.76
CA SER A 96 -15.16 7.23 10.23
C SER A 96 -14.28 8.33 10.85
N LEU A 97 -13.22 8.72 10.16
CA LEU A 97 -12.34 9.82 10.57
C LEU A 97 -12.98 11.21 10.37
N ALA A 98 -13.80 11.39 9.34
CA ALA A 98 -14.31 12.69 8.91
C ALA A 98 -14.84 13.60 10.05
N PRO A 99 -15.67 13.13 11.01
CA PRO A 99 -16.16 13.96 12.11
C PRO A 99 -15.10 14.26 13.19
N LEU A 100 -13.96 13.58 13.17
CA LEU A 100 -12.92 13.64 14.22
C LEU A 100 -11.70 14.43 13.79
N LEU A 101 -11.54 14.64 12.48
CA LEU A 101 -10.39 15.34 11.93
C LEU A 101 -10.35 16.80 12.31
N ARG A 102 -9.13 17.35 12.42
CA ARG A 102 -8.85 18.75 12.72
C ARG A 102 -7.90 19.34 11.67
N ASP A 103 -7.98 20.63 11.50
CA ASP A 103 -7.11 21.37 10.57
C ASP A 103 -5.63 21.07 10.82
N GLY A 104 -4.90 20.93 9.74
CA GLY A 104 -3.46 20.72 9.75
C GLY A 104 -3.02 19.28 10.00
N GLN A 105 -3.91 18.31 10.23
CA GLN A 105 -3.53 16.89 10.32
C GLN A 105 -3.14 16.34 8.95
N VAL A 106 -2.26 15.34 8.94
CA VAL A 106 -1.91 14.56 7.73
C VAL A 106 -2.45 13.15 7.84
N ILE A 107 -3.18 12.70 6.84
CA ILE A 107 -3.55 11.30 6.65
C ILE A 107 -2.53 10.68 5.69
N LEU A 108 -1.80 9.65 6.12
CA LEU A 108 -0.86 8.91 5.28
C LEU A 108 -1.35 7.48 5.07
N LEU A 109 -1.57 7.10 3.83
CA LEU A 109 -1.95 5.73 3.44
C LEU A 109 -0.71 4.87 3.21
N ILE A 110 -0.59 3.75 3.91
CA ILE A 110 0.42 2.73 3.68
C ILE A 110 -0.28 1.41 3.36
N GLN A 111 -0.34 1.03 2.17
CA GLN A 111 -0.02 1.60 0.85
C GLN A 111 -1.27 2.21 0.22
N GLY A 112 -1.10 3.23 -0.66
CA GLY A 112 -2.24 3.85 -1.35
C GLY A 112 -2.91 2.90 -2.35
N ASN A 113 -2.17 2.00 -2.96
CA ASN A 113 -2.54 1.29 -4.20
C ASN A 113 -2.85 2.31 -5.32
N THR A 114 -3.61 1.94 -6.34
CA THR A 114 -3.94 2.90 -7.40
C THR A 114 -5.16 3.74 -6.99
N GLY A 115 -4.96 5.05 -6.82
CA GLY A 115 -6.02 6.00 -6.48
C GLY A 115 -6.47 6.00 -5.02
N GLY A 116 -5.59 5.61 -4.06
CA GLY A 116 -5.91 5.58 -2.64
C GLY A 116 -6.25 6.95 -2.05
N SER A 117 -5.42 7.94 -2.33
CA SER A 117 -5.66 9.30 -1.85
C SER A 117 -6.92 9.93 -2.47
N LEU A 118 -7.22 9.62 -3.73
CA LEU A 118 -8.47 10.07 -4.39
C LEU A 118 -9.71 9.49 -3.70
N ILE A 119 -9.72 8.17 -3.43
CA ILE A 119 -10.88 7.53 -2.77
C ILE A 119 -11.07 8.03 -1.33
N VAL A 120 -9.95 8.32 -0.63
CA VAL A 120 -9.99 8.88 0.72
C VAL A 120 -10.52 10.32 0.68
N ARG A 121 -10.02 11.18 -0.22
CA ARG A 121 -10.52 12.55 -0.36
C ARG A 121 -12.03 12.56 -0.61
N ARG A 122 -12.46 11.77 -1.60
CA ARG A 122 -13.89 11.66 -1.90
C ARG A 122 -14.72 11.17 -0.71
N ALA A 123 -14.23 10.16 0.02
CA ALA A 123 -14.93 9.63 1.18
C ALA A 123 -15.05 10.65 2.32
N LEU A 124 -14.05 11.52 2.50
CA LEU A 124 -14.10 12.63 3.45
C LEU A 124 -15.10 13.69 3.00
N ASP A 125 -15.13 14.05 1.71
CA ASP A 125 -16.05 15.04 1.16
C ASP A 125 -17.49 14.55 1.25
N ASP A 126 -17.76 13.30 0.85
CA ASP A 126 -19.08 12.66 0.95
C ASP A 126 -19.59 12.57 2.42
N ALA A 127 -18.67 12.45 3.37
CA ALA A 127 -18.98 12.46 4.81
C ALA A 127 -19.08 13.87 5.42
N GLY A 128 -18.92 14.93 4.62
CA GLY A 128 -19.04 16.32 5.06
C GLY A 128 -17.89 16.77 5.97
N CYS A 129 -16.68 16.22 5.79
CA CYS A 129 -15.48 16.65 6.50
C CYS A 129 -15.22 18.14 6.21
N ARG A 130 -15.08 18.96 7.28
CA ARG A 130 -14.80 20.39 7.15
C ARG A 130 -13.38 20.76 7.52
N ALA A 131 -12.63 19.80 8.08
CA ALA A 131 -11.25 20.04 8.46
C ALA A 131 -10.34 20.12 7.22
N GLU A 132 -9.44 21.08 7.23
CA GLU A 132 -8.38 21.22 6.22
C GLU A 132 -7.26 20.23 6.55
N VAL A 133 -7.29 19.05 5.90
CA VAL A 133 -6.33 17.98 6.11
C VAL A 133 -5.58 17.65 4.82
N ASP A 134 -4.29 17.38 4.97
CA ASP A 134 -3.46 16.86 3.88
C ASP A 134 -3.61 15.35 3.75
N ILE A 135 -3.72 14.85 2.53
CA ILE A 135 -3.77 13.41 2.24
C ILE A 135 -2.51 13.04 1.48
N ALA A 136 -1.78 12.08 2.02
CA ALA A 136 -0.59 11.51 1.40
C ALA A 136 -0.73 9.99 1.25
N GLU A 137 0.01 9.43 0.32
CA GLU A 137 0.08 7.97 0.15
C GLU A 137 1.50 7.52 -0.17
N MET A 138 1.83 6.32 0.29
CA MET A 138 3.07 5.64 -0.04
C MET A 138 2.81 4.56 -1.10
N ASP A 139 3.75 4.38 -2.02
CA ASP A 139 3.65 3.39 -3.09
C ASP A 139 3.64 1.95 -2.56
N ASN A 140 4.30 1.68 -1.43
CA ASN A 140 4.40 0.33 -0.88
C ASN A 140 4.64 0.35 0.63
N TYR A 141 4.54 -0.82 1.27
CA TYR A 141 5.01 -1.00 2.65
C TYR A 141 6.51 -0.79 2.73
N PRO A 142 7.02 -0.06 3.74
CA PRO A 142 8.45 0.22 3.86
C PRO A 142 9.30 -1.02 4.15
N TYR A 143 8.68 -2.13 4.58
CA TYR A 143 9.41 -3.30 5.04
C TYR A 143 8.71 -4.62 4.78
N SER A 144 9.52 -5.70 4.85
CA SER A 144 9.07 -7.06 5.12
C SER A 144 9.39 -7.42 6.57
N CYS A 145 8.46 -8.06 7.26
CA CYS A 145 8.64 -8.41 8.68
C CYS A 145 7.84 -9.66 9.05
N TRP A 146 8.22 -10.30 10.16
CA TRP A 146 7.52 -11.42 10.76
C TRP A 146 6.88 -11.02 12.08
N ARG A 147 5.63 -11.37 12.23
CA ARG A 147 4.94 -11.33 13.51
C ARG A 147 5.21 -12.63 14.25
N LEU A 148 5.96 -12.54 15.34
CA LEU A 148 6.32 -13.70 16.17
C LEU A 148 5.27 -13.98 17.25
N SER A 149 4.62 -12.92 17.76
CA SER A 149 3.49 -12.99 18.67
C SER A 149 2.63 -11.71 18.52
N PRO A 150 1.51 -11.57 19.22
CA PRO A 150 0.73 -10.32 19.23
C PRO A 150 1.54 -9.07 19.60
N THR A 151 2.58 -9.21 20.42
CA THR A 151 3.42 -8.12 20.93
C THR A 151 4.89 -8.22 20.54
N ARG A 152 5.22 -9.06 19.54
CA ARG A 152 6.63 -9.30 19.17
C ARG A 152 6.78 -9.39 17.67
N ILE A 153 7.69 -8.59 17.12
CA ILE A 153 7.95 -8.49 15.69
C ILE A 153 9.44 -8.57 15.37
N ARG A 154 9.75 -9.16 14.23
CA ARG A 154 11.11 -9.20 13.67
C ARG A 154 11.11 -8.55 12.30
N PRO A 155 11.73 -7.37 12.13
CA PRO A 155 12.04 -6.81 10.82
C PRO A 155 12.94 -7.74 10.02
N ILE A 156 12.68 -7.90 8.71
CA ILE A 156 13.47 -8.76 7.82
C ILE A 156 14.28 -7.92 6.85
N VAL A 157 13.58 -7.16 6.00
CA VAL A 157 14.19 -6.36 4.95
C VAL A 157 13.54 -4.98 4.89
N ARG A 158 14.37 -3.95 4.94
CA ARG A 158 13.98 -2.56 4.68
C ARG A 158 14.11 -2.29 3.19
N LYS A 159 13.06 -1.74 2.58
CA LYS A 159 13.11 -1.31 1.19
C LYS A 159 14.02 -0.10 1.04
N ARG A 160 14.85 -0.11 -0.02
CA ARG A 160 15.86 0.93 -0.25
C ARG A 160 15.29 2.17 -0.93
N TRP A 161 14.12 2.04 -1.52
CA TRP A 161 13.47 3.10 -2.26
C TRP A 161 11.96 3.00 -2.11
N LEU A 162 11.34 4.11 -1.72
CA LEU A 162 9.91 4.29 -1.52
C LEU A 162 9.52 5.67 -2.01
N GLN A 163 8.28 5.83 -2.43
CA GLN A 163 7.74 7.11 -2.84
C GLN A 163 6.59 7.53 -1.93
N ILE A 164 6.54 8.83 -1.63
CA ILE A 164 5.38 9.47 -0.99
C ILE A 164 4.88 10.55 -1.93
N ALA A 165 3.59 10.52 -2.22
CA ALA A 165 2.88 11.57 -2.95
C ALA A 165 1.73 12.13 -2.10
N THR A 166 1.24 13.30 -2.49
CA THR A 166 0.03 13.89 -1.93
C THR A 166 -1.10 13.95 -2.96
N PHE A 167 -2.31 14.09 -2.49
CA PHE A 167 -3.44 14.53 -3.28
C PHE A 167 -4.07 15.79 -2.62
N PRO A 168 -4.09 16.93 -3.33
CA PRO A 168 -3.49 17.15 -4.65
C PRO A 168 -1.95 17.11 -4.63
N GLY A 169 -1.34 16.89 -5.81
CA GLY A 169 0.10 16.73 -5.99
C GLY A 169 0.89 17.97 -5.60
N ASN A 170 0.36 19.18 -5.89
CA ASN A 170 0.99 20.47 -5.58
C ASN A 170 1.25 20.69 -4.07
N ARG A 171 0.64 19.88 -3.17
CA ARG A 171 0.86 19.93 -1.72
C ARG A 171 2.14 19.22 -1.27
N ILE A 172 2.81 18.44 -2.13
CA ILE A 172 3.95 17.59 -1.73
C ILE A 172 5.09 18.39 -1.09
N GLY A 173 5.37 19.60 -1.58
CA GLY A 173 6.43 20.46 -1.06
C GLY A 173 6.25 20.86 0.42
N GLU A 174 5.00 20.98 0.88
CA GLU A 174 4.66 21.34 2.26
C GLU A 174 4.51 20.11 3.15
N VAL A 175 4.00 19.00 2.61
CA VAL A 175 3.66 17.80 3.38
C VAL A 175 4.85 16.85 3.54
N PHE A 176 5.67 16.67 2.50
CA PHE A 176 6.80 15.73 2.53
C PHE A 176 7.79 16.03 3.67
N PRO A 177 8.18 17.29 3.97
CA PRO A 177 9.05 17.61 5.11
C PRO A 177 8.49 17.16 6.47
N ARG A 178 7.17 17.03 6.59
CA ARG A 178 6.50 16.56 7.81
C ARG A 178 6.53 15.03 7.94
N LEU A 179 6.62 14.30 6.81
CA LEU A 179 6.60 12.84 6.73
C LEU A 179 8.00 12.22 6.60
N SER A 180 8.96 12.93 6.00
CA SER A 180 10.31 12.41 5.78
C SER A 180 11.06 11.99 7.07
N PRO A 181 10.84 12.61 8.26
CA PRO A 181 11.44 12.10 9.49
C PRO A 181 10.93 10.71 9.92
N LEU A 182 9.69 10.34 9.52
CA LEU A 182 9.13 9.02 9.80
C LEU A 182 9.70 7.95 8.85
N PHE A 183 10.05 8.37 7.62
CA PHE A 183 10.48 7.47 6.52
C PHE A 183 11.68 8.07 5.80
N PRO A 184 12.89 8.03 6.39
CA PRO A 184 14.08 8.69 5.83
C PRO A 184 14.52 8.20 4.46
N GLU A 185 14.13 6.98 4.06
CA GLU A 185 14.40 6.39 2.75
C GLU A 185 13.37 6.76 1.67
N ALA A 186 12.28 7.41 2.06
CA ALA A 186 11.26 7.83 1.12
C ALA A 186 11.70 9.06 0.33
N VAL A 187 11.25 9.14 -0.91
CA VAL A 187 11.42 10.30 -1.79
C VAL A 187 10.06 10.88 -2.15
N ALA A 188 10.00 12.18 -2.34
CA ALA A 188 8.80 12.84 -2.82
C ALA A 188 8.51 12.42 -4.27
N ALA A 189 7.27 12.01 -4.54
CA ALA A 189 6.75 11.79 -5.89
C ALA A 189 5.84 12.96 -6.28
N PRO A 190 5.75 13.32 -7.57
CA PRO A 190 4.97 14.46 -8.01
C PRO A 190 3.50 14.40 -7.62
N ASN A 191 2.85 13.25 -7.77
CA ASN A 191 1.44 13.03 -7.42
C ASN A 191 1.12 11.54 -7.27
N CYS A 192 -0.11 11.22 -6.89
CA CYS A 192 -0.58 9.87 -6.62
C CYS A 192 -0.62 8.92 -7.84
N LEU A 193 -0.48 9.40 -9.06
CA LEU A 193 -0.28 8.52 -10.23
C LEU A 193 1.09 7.85 -10.17
N TYR A 194 2.13 8.56 -9.72
CA TYR A 194 3.45 7.96 -9.57
C TYR A 194 3.45 6.85 -8.53
N THR A 195 2.88 7.07 -7.35
CA THR A 195 2.81 6.05 -6.28
C THR A 195 1.91 4.88 -6.68
N GLY A 196 0.73 5.17 -7.23
CA GLY A 196 -0.23 4.14 -7.63
C GLY A 196 0.28 3.23 -8.75
N PHE A 197 0.92 3.79 -9.77
CA PHE A 197 1.49 2.99 -10.86
C PHE A 197 2.88 2.41 -10.54
N THR A 198 3.60 2.90 -9.53
CA THR A 198 4.83 2.26 -9.05
C THR A 198 4.53 1.01 -8.23
N ASN A 199 3.37 0.92 -7.58
CA ASN A 199 2.96 -0.27 -6.85
C ASN A 199 2.80 -1.48 -7.80
N ALA A 200 3.68 -2.47 -7.62
CA ALA A 200 3.70 -3.65 -8.47
C ALA A 200 2.85 -4.82 -7.93
N ASN A 201 2.24 -4.69 -6.75
CA ASN A 201 1.59 -5.80 -6.04
C ASN A 201 0.47 -6.44 -6.86
N ALA A 202 -0.47 -5.64 -7.38
CA ALA A 202 -1.61 -6.17 -8.13
C ALA A 202 -1.17 -7.00 -9.36
N MET A 203 -0.13 -6.55 -10.04
CA MET A 203 0.44 -7.25 -11.18
C MET A 203 1.10 -8.57 -10.75
N LEU A 204 1.95 -8.54 -9.72
CA LEU A 204 2.71 -9.69 -9.26
C LEU A 204 1.81 -10.74 -8.61
N HIS A 205 0.91 -10.32 -7.75
CA HIS A 205 0.10 -11.23 -6.97
C HIS A 205 -0.99 -11.90 -7.80
N VAL A 206 -1.79 -11.11 -8.52
CA VAL A 206 -2.95 -11.62 -9.26
C VAL A 206 -2.51 -12.57 -10.37
N ALA A 207 -1.54 -12.16 -11.20
CA ALA A 207 -1.05 -13.01 -12.30
C ALA A 207 -0.44 -14.32 -11.79
N ASN A 208 0.30 -14.27 -10.66
CA ASN A 208 0.87 -15.49 -10.07
C ASN A 208 -0.22 -16.40 -9.48
N CYS A 209 -1.21 -15.84 -8.78
CA CYS A 209 -2.34 -16.61 -8.25
C CYS A 209 -3.14 -17.30 -9.37
N VAL A 210 -3.46 -16.57 -10.43
CA VAL A 210 -4.21 -17.12 -11.58
C VAL A 210 -3.41 -18.24 -12.27
N ALA A 211 -2.12 -17.99 -12.55
CA ALA A 211 -1.27 -18.98 -13.22
C ALA A 211 -1.02 -20.26 -12.38
N ASN A 212 -1.16 -20.19 -11.06
CA ASN A 212 -0.95 -21.29 -10.14
C ASN A 212 -2.22 -21.70 -9.37
N ALA A 213 -3.40 -21.32 -9.85
CA ALA A 213 -4.65 -21.54 -9.12
C ALA A 213 -4.89 -23.01 -8.75
N GLY A 214 -4.66 -23.93 -9.67
CA GLY A 214 -4.78 -25.37 -9.39
C GLY A 214 -3.85 -25.85 -8.26
N ARG A 215 -2.63 -25.31 -8.17
CA ARG A 215 -1.71 -25.63 -7.08
C ARG A 215 -2.17 -25.03 -5.75
N ILE A 216 -2.70 -23.80 -5.78
CA ILE A 216 -3.25 -23.14 -4.59
C ILE A 216 -4.43 -23.92 -4.02
N GLU A 217 -5.40 -24.26 -4.86
CA GLU A 217 -6.63 -24.94 -4.44
C GLU A 217 -6.42 -26.41 -4.07
N SER A 218 -5.40 -27.07 -4.64
CA SER A 218 -4.99 -28.41 -4.20
C SER A 218 -4.19 -28.42 -2.89
N GLY A 219 -3.83 -27.24 -2.37
CA GLY A 219 -3.12 -27.11 -1.11
C GLY A 219 -1.60 -27.34 -1.22
N ASP A 220 -1.03 -27.25 -2.42
CA ASP A 220 0.41 -27.36 -2.62
C ASP A 220 1.16 -26.29 -1.81
N SER A 221 2.29 -26.69 -1.22
CA SER A 221 3.22 -25.78 -0.58
C SER A 221 4.41 -25.53 -1.50
N TYR A 222 4.56 -24.29 -1.96
CA TYR A 222 5.67 -23.88 -2.82
C TYR A 222 6.09 -22.44 -2.52
N LYS A 223 7.29 -22.07 -2.91
CA LYS A 223 7.79 -20.68 -2.78
C LYS A 223 7.11 -19.82 -3.84
N PHE A 224 6.19 -18.96 -3.40
CA PHE A 224 5.29 -18.18 -4.26
C PHE A 224 6.03 -17.46 -5.39
N TYR A 225 7.09 -16.73 -5.07
CA TYR A 225 7.83 -15.96 -6.08
C TYR A 225 8.93 -16.73 -6.82
N ALA A 226 9.52 -17.78 -6.24
CA ALA A 226 10.56 -18.54 -6.93
C ALA A 226 10.00 -19.67 -7.79
N GLU A 227 9.11 -20.48 -7.22
CA GLU A 227 8.57 -21.66 -7.90
C GLU A 227 7.27 -21.37 -8.66
N GLY A 228 6.51 -20.35 -8.20
CA GLY A 228 5.32 -19.88 -8.89
C GLY A 228 5.62 -19.07 -10.15
N VAL A 229 6.80 -18.43 -10.24
CA VAL A 229 7.19 -17.61 -11.40
C VAL A 229 7.98 -18.42 -12.41
N THR A 230 7.26 -19.15 -13.27
CA THR A 230 7.82 -19.84 -14.43
C THR A 230 8.11 -18.87 -15.58
N PRO A 231 8.84 -19.29 -16.65
CA PRO A 231 9.04 -18.45 -17.83
C PRO A 231 7.72 -17.95 -18.48
N GLY A 232 6.64 -18.74 -18.38
CA GLY A 232 5.32 -18.34 -18.85
C GLY A 232 4.72 -17.22 -18.00
N VAL A 233 4.80 -17.35 -16.67
CA VAL A 233 4.32 -16.32 -15.72
C VAL A 233 5.16 -15.05 -15.83
N ALA A 234 6.47 -15.16 -16.04
CA ALA A 234 7.32 -14.00 -16.25
C ALA A 234 6.93 -13.20 -17.51
N ARG A 235 6.60 -13.89 -18.63
CA ARG A 235 6.07 -13.20 -19.82
C ARG A 235 4.72 -12.53 -19.57
N LEU A 236 3.86 -13.12 -18.76
CA LEU A 236 2.60 -12.49 -18.35
C LEU A 236 2.87 -11.23 -17.52
N TYR A 237 3.82 -11.26 -16.58
CA TYR A 237 4.26 -10.08 -15.85
C TYR A 237 4.77 -8.97 -16.77
N GLU A 238 5.58 -9.33 -17.78
CA GLU A 238 6.10 -8.36 -18.77
C GLU A 238 4.97 -7.71 -19.58
N ALA A 239 3.97 -8.49 -20.00
CA ALA A 239 2.80 -7.96 -20.73
C ALA A 239 2.01 -6.95 -19.89
N ILE A 240 1.65 -7.32 -18.66
CA ILE A 240 0.91 -6.45 -17.74
C ILE A 240 1.75 -5.21 -17.39
N ASN A 241 3.05 -5.39 -17.18
CA ASN A 241 3.96 -4.29 -16.90
C ASN A 241 4.06 -3.29 -18.06
N ALA A 242 4.06 -3.76 -19.30
CA ALA A 242 4.06 -2.90 -20.47
C ALA A 242 2.78 -2.04 -20.53
N GLU A 243 1.61 -2.63 -20.27
CA GLU A 243 0.34 -1.91 -20.19
C GLU A 243 0.34 -0.88 -19.06
N ARG A 244 0.75 -1.27 -17.85
CA ARG A 244 0.88 -0.38 -16.69
C ARG A 244 1.75 0.84 -16.99
N VAL A 245 2.93 0.63 -17.57
CA VAL A 245 3.86 1.70 -17.91
C VAL A 245 3.29 2.61 -19.01
N ALA A 246 2.61 2.03 -20.00
CA ALA A 246 1.97 2.80 -21.08
C ALA A 246 0.83 3.69 -20.55
N VAL A 247 -0.03 3.18 -19.67
CA VAL A 247 -1.11 3.97 -19.05
C VAL A 247 -0.52 5.08 -18.19
N ALA A 248 0.47 4.78 -17.35
CA ALA A 248 1.16 5.78 -16.55
C ALA A 248 1.76 6.89 -17.41
N ALA A 249 2.45 6.53 -18.49
CA ALA A 249 3.05 7.48 -19.43
C ALA A 249 2.02 8.39 -20.11
N ALA A 250 0.86 7.82 -20.52
CA ALA A 250 -0.24 8.59 -21.09
C ALA A 250 -0.84 9.59 -20.08
N LEU A 251 -0.76 9.28 -18.78
CA LEU A 251 -1.11 10.18 -17.68
C LEU A 251 0.05 11.10 -17.25
N GLY A 252 1.18 11.08 -17.95
CA GLY A 252 2.35 11.91 -17.66
C GLY A 252 3.21 11.43 -16.49
N ALA A 253 2.96 10.22 -15.97
CA ALA A 253 3.76 9.63 -14.91
C ALA A 253 4.83 8.69 -15.49
N SER A 254 6.10 8.96 -15.17
CA SER A 254 7.23 8.08 -15.52
C SER A 254 7.48 7.11 -14.37
N VAL A 255 7.16 5.84 -14.56
CA VAL A 255 7.32 4.81 -13.55
C VAL A 255 8.32 3.74 -14.00
N PRO A 256 9.03 3.09 -13.06
CA PRO A 256 10.01 2.06 -13.41
C PRO A 256 9.34 0.83 -14.03
N THR A 257 10.07 0.14 -14.90
CA THR A 257 9.70 -1.23 -15.28
C THR A 257 9.77 -2.14 -14.06
N LEU A 258 9.18 -3.34 -14.15
CA LEU A 258 9.23 -4.29 -13.04
C LEU A 258 10.67 -4.69 -12.67
N ALA A 259 11.55 -4.90 -13.65
CA ALA A 259 12.95 -5.21 -13.40
C ALA A 259 13.70 -4.06 -12.71
N ASP A 260 13.47 -2.82 -13.15
CA ASP A 260 14.05 -1.62 -12.53
C ASP A 260 13.48 -1.38 -11.13
N TRP A 261 12.21 -1.70 -10.93
CA TRP A 261 11.57 -1.61 -9.61
C TRP A 261 12.22 -2.58 -8.61
N PHE A 262 12.41 -3.85 -8.96
CA PHE A 262 13.10 -4.82 -8.10
C PHE A 262 14.53 -4.36 -7.75
N GLU A 263 15.25 -3.83 -8.74
CA GLU A 263 16.61 -3.32 -8.52
C GLU A 263 16.64 -2.11 -7.58
N ARG A 264 15.73 -1.13 -7.78
CA ARG A 264 15.64 0.06 -6.90
C ARG A 264 15.23 -0.30 -5.48
N VAL A 265 14.22 -1.16 -5.33
CA VAL A 265 13.63 -1.48 -4.02
C VAL A 265 14.50 -2.43 -3.21
N TYR A 266 15.09 -3.45 -3.86
CA TYR A 266 15.81 -4.52 -3.18
C TYR A 266 17.29 -4.62 -3.57
N GLY A 267 17.73 -3.91 -4.58
CA GLY A 267 19.10 -4.02 -5.13
C GLY A 267 19.35 -5.35 -5.85
N VAL A 268 18.30 -6.01 -6.32
CA VAL A 268 18.37 -7.33 -6.95
C VAL A 268 17.88 -7.26 -8.39
N ARG A 269 18.72 -7.73 -9.30
CA ARG A 269 18.42 -7.89 -10.72
C ARG A 269 19.04 -9.19 -11.24
N GLY A 270 18.26 -10.01 -11.92
CA GLY A 270 18.72 -11.18 -12.69
C GLY A 270 18.76 -10.88 -14.19
N ALA A 271 19.26 -11.81 -14.99
CA ALA A 271 19.19 -11.72 -16.43
C ALA A 271 17.74 -11.84 -16.97
N THR A 272 16.84 -12.43 -16.18
CA THR A 272 15.41 -12.55 -16.45
C THR A 272 14.61 -12.24 -15.19
N LEU A 273 13.30 -12.00 -15.33
CA LEU A 273 12.40 -11.86 -14.17
C LEU A 273 12.32 -13.14 -13.33
N VAL A 274 12.40 -14.31 -13.96
CA VAL A 274 12.48 -15.60 -13.25
C VAL A 274 13.70 -15.63 -12.32
N GLU A 275 14.86 -15.31 -12.84
CA GLU A 275 16.09 -15.27 -12.04
C GLU A 275 16.04 -14.20 -10.94
N THR A 276 15.47 -13.03 -11.25
CA THR A 276 15.26 -11.97 -10.25
C THR A 276 14.40 -12.49 -9.08
N CYS A 277 13.27 -13.10 -9.36
CA CYS A 277 12.38 -13.66 -8.34
C CYS A 277 13.04 -14.81 -7.54
N GLN A 278 13.83 -15.66 -8.19
CA GLN A 278 14.61 -16.69 -7.53
C GLN A 278 15.66 -16.09 -6.58
N ARG A 279 16.41 -15.07 -6.99
CA ARG A 279 17.38 -14.38 -6.15
C ARG A 279 16.71 -13.72 -4.94
N LEU A 280 15.55 -13.07 -5.13
CA LEU A 280 14.77 -12.45 -4.06
C LEU A 280 14.23 -13.48 -3.05
N THR A 281 14.11 -14.75 -3.43
CA THR A 281 13.60 -15.81 -2.58
C THR A 281 14.71 -16.64 -1.94
N TYR A 282 15.75 -17.00 -2.70
CA TYR A 282 16.76 -17.97 -2.23
C TYR A 282 18.05 -17.37 -1.70
N ASN A 283 18.31 -16.07 -1.93
CA ASN A 283 19.48 -15.43 -1.29
C ASN A 283 19.26 -15.39 0.23
N SER A 284 20.36 -15.41 0.99
CA SER A 284 20.36 -15.46 2.46
C SER A 284 19.62 -14.28 3.11
N ASP A 285 19.52 -13.17 2.44
CA ASP A 285 18.84 -11.92 2.83
C ASP A 285 17.62 -11.60 1.95
N GLY A 286 17.15 -12.58 1.19
CA GLY A 286 16.04 -12.41 0.25
C GLY A 286 14.72 -12.06 0.96
N PRO A 287 14.02 -10.99 0.52
CA PRO A 287 12.79 -10.52 1.17
C PRO A 287 11.62 -11.51 1.08
N TYR A 288 11.69 -12.48 0.18
CA TYR A 288 10.61 -13.42 -0.12
C TYR A 288 10.86 -14.85 0.35
N GLN A 289 11.92 -15.09 1.14
CA GLN A 289 12.28 -16.44 1.63
C GLN A 289 11.11 -17.19 2.25
N GLU A 290 10.31 -16.49 3.05
CA GLU A 290 9.19 -17.05 3.80
C GLU A 290 7.82 -16.76 3.16
N THR A 291 7.80 -16.18 1.97
CA THR A 291 6.52 -15.95 1.27
C THR A 291 5.99 -17.27 0.75
N GLY A 292 5.07 -17.84 1.51
CA GLY A 292 4.39 -19.08 1.17
C GLY A 292 3.24 -18.90 0.20
N THR A 293 2.66 -20.01 -0.19
CA THR A 293 1.48 -20.08 -1.06
C THR A 293 0.23 -19.56 -0.34
N PRO A 294 -0.63 -18.76 -0.98
CA PRO A 294 -2.00 -18.53 -0.52
C PRO A 294 -2.74 -19.86 -0.28
N LYS A 295 -3.67 -19.87 0.67
CA LYS A 295 -4.43 -21.08 1.01
C LYS A 295 -5.69 -21.28 0.16
N SER A 296 -6.12 -20.23 -0.53
CA SER A 296 -7.27 -20.22 -1.43
C SER A 296 -7.17 -19.02 -2.36
N LEU A 297 -8.05 -18.93 -3.34
CA LEU A 297 -8.23 -17.74 -4.18
C LEU A 297 -8.96 -16.61 -3.42
N ASP A 298 -9.61 -16.90 -2.30
CA ASP A 298 -10.10 -15.88 -1.36
C ASP A 298 -8.97 -15.38 -0.45
N HIS A 299 -7.95 -14.82 -1.07
CA HIS A 299 -6.78 -14.24 -0.42
C HIS A 299 -6.62 -12.79 -0.84
N LYS A 300 -6.05 -11.95 0.05
CA LYS A 300 -5.84 -10.52 -0.22
C LYS A 300 -5.09 -10.23 -1.54
N PHE A 301 -4.27 -11.16 -2.02
CA PHE A 301 -3.61 -11.07 -3.32
C PHE A 301 -4.57 -11.02 -4.51
N ILE A 302 -5.84 -11.34 -4.29
CA ILE A 302 -6.93 -11.23 -5.25
C ILE A 302 -7.97 -10.24 -4.74
N THR A 303 -8.50 -10.46 -3.53
CA THR A 303 -9.64 -9.69 -3.00
C THR A 303 -9.31 -8.24 -2.70
N GLU A 304 -8.04 -7.88 -2.56
CA GLU A 304 -7.58 -6.50 -2.44
C GLU A 304 -6.97 -5.97 -3.75
N ASP A 305 -6.08 -6.75 -4.38
CA ASP A 305 -5.26 -6.25 -5.49
C ASP A 305 -6.06 -6.09 -6.80
N VAL A 306 -7.09 -6.89 -7.03
CA VAL A 306 -7.96 -6.70 -8.21
C VAL A 306 -8.76 -5.40 -8.09
N PRO A 307 -9.57 -5.17 -7.04
CA PRO A 307 -10.41 -3.97 -6.96
C PRO A 307 -9.62 -2.67 -6.73
N THR A 308 -8.44 -2.71 -6.13
CA THR A 308 -7.66 -1.50 -5.80
C THR A 308 -6.44 -1.26 -6.69
N GLY A 309 -6.12 -2.23 -7.55
CA GLY A 309 -4.98 -2.16 -8.47
C GLY A 309 -5.37 -2.38 -9.92
N LEU A 310 -5.80 -3.59 -10.32
CA LEU A 310 -6.09 -3.88 -11.72
C LEU A 310 -7.30 -3.10 -12.26
N ILE A 311 -8.41 -3.03 -11.52
CA ILE A 311 -9.60 -2.28 -11.92
C ILE A 311 -9.29 -0.79 -12.19
N PRO A 312 -8.65 -0.03 -11.28
CA PRO A 312 -8.32 1.36 -11.58
C PRO A 312 -7.28 1.49 -12.72
N MET A 313 -6.33 0.57 -12.87
CA MET A 313 -5.39 0.60 -14.00
C MET A 313 -6.10 0.43 -15.35
N SER A 314 -7.03 -0.53 -15.46
CA SER A 314 -7.87 -0.72 -16.66
C SER A 314 -8.74 0.51 -16.92
N ALA A 315 -9.41 1.04 -15.91
CA ALA A 315 -10.26 2.21 -16.01
C ALA A 315 -9.52 3.47 -16.49
N LEU A 316 -8.31 3.70 -15.96
CA LEU A 316 -7.42 4.79 -16.39
C LEU A 316 -6.86 4.54 -17.80
N GLY A 317 -6.61 3.28 -18.17
CA GLY A 317 -6.28 2.89 -19.54
C GLY A 317 -7.37 3.29 -20.53
N ALA A 318 -8.63 3.00 -20.22
CA ALA A 318 -9.78 3.40 -21.03
C ALA A 318 -9.90 4.93 -21.16
N ALA A 319 -9.73 5.69 -20.06
CA ALA A 319 -9.77 7.16 -20.08
C ALA A 319 -8.65 7.79 -20.93
N THR A 320 -7.49 7.14 -20.99
CA THR A 320 -6.34 7.59 -21.81
C THR A 320 -6.30 6.98 -23.20
N ARG A 321 -7.25 6.11 -23.56
CA ARG A 321 -7.30 5.33 -24.80
C ARG A 321 -6.08 4.41 -25.00
N VAL A 322 -5.47 3.99 -23.91
CA VAL A 322 -4.41 2.97 -23.90
C VAL A 322 -5.05 1.61 -23.60
N GLY A 323 -4.90 0.66 -24.52
CA GLY A 323 -5.44 -0.69 -24.34
C GLY A 323 -4.73 -1.44 -23.22
N THR A 324 -5.52 -2.19 -22.43
CA THR A 324 -5.04 -3.00 -21.30
C THR A 324 -5.50 -4.47 -21.41
N PRO A 325 -5.29 -5.14 -22.57
CA PRO A 325 -5.87 -6.46 -22.80
C PRO A 325 -5.40 -7.55 -21.83
N ALA A 326 -4.15 -7.51 -21.35
CA ALA A 326 -3.66 -8.49 -20.38
C ALA A 326 -4.23 -8.23 -18.98
N ILE A 327 -4.35 -6.97 -18.57
CA ILE A 327 -5.00 -6.58 -17.30
C ILE A 327 -6.47 -6.96 -17.34
N ASP A 328 -7.19 -6.64 -18.42
CA ASP A 328 -8.63 -6.92 -18.60
C ASP A 328 -8.90 -8.43 -18.61
N ALA A 329 -8.05 -9.21 -19.28
CA ALA A 329 -8.14 -10.66 -19.27
C ALA A 329 -7.97 -11.25 -17.86
N LEU A 330 -7.03 -10.75 -17.06
CA LEU A 330 -6.86 -11.20 -15.68
C LEU A 330 -8.07 -10.87 -14.82
N ILE A 331 -8.64 -9.68 -14.92
CA ILE A 331 -9.86 -9.28 -14.19
C ILE A 331 -11.00 -10.26 -14.51
N GLU A 332 -11.21 -10.56 -15.79
CA GLU A 332 -12.28 -11.47 -16.23
C GLU A 332 -12.04 -12.91 -15.80
N ILE A 333 -10.79 -13.40 -15.87
CA ILE A 333 -10.44 -14.75 -15.40
C ILE A 333 -10.70 -14.85 -13.90
N VAL A 334 -10.26 -13.89 -13.10
CA VAL A 334 -10.49 -13.89 -11.66
C VAL A 334 -11.98 -13.83 -11.33
N ARG A 335 -12.75 -12.98 -12.02
CA ARG A 335 -14.22 -12.93 -11.88
C ARG A 335 -14.84 -14.30 -12.13
N SER A 336 -14.42 -14.98 -13.20
CA SER A 336 -14.93 -16.30 -13.56
C SER A 336 -14.55 -17.39 -12.57
N MET A 337 -13.32 -17.33 -12.00
CA MET A 337 -12.82 -18.31 -11.03
C MET A 337 -13.41 -18.16 -9.64
N THR A 338 -13.64 -16.92 -9.20
CA THR A 338 -14.09 -16.63 -7.83
C THR A 338 -15.59 -16.38 -7.72
N GLY A 339 -16.27 -16.07 -8.83
CA GLY A 339 -17.66 -15.62 -8.84
C GLY A 339 -17.87 -14.18 -8.32
N ASN A 340 -16.81 -13.46 -7.97
CA ASN A 340 -16.90 -12.10 -7.42
C ASN A 340 -16.86 -11.06 -8.53
N ASP A 341 -17.79 -10.10 -8.50
CA ASP A 341 -17.78 -8.93 -9.38
C ASP A 341 -16.95 -7.80 -8.78
N PHE A 342 -15.64 -7.92 -8.92
CA PHE A 342 -14.70 -6.89 -8.43
C PHE A 342 -14.85 -5.54 -9.15
N ALA A 343 -15.46 -5.48 -10.34
CA ALA A 343 -15.73 -4.23 -11.04
C ALA A 343 -16.78 -3.39 -10.30
N ALA A 344 -17.79 -4.04 -9.69
CA ALA A 344 -18.79 -3.37 -8.88
C ALA A 344 -18.21 -2.78 -7.58
N GLU A 345 -17.17 -3.40 -7.02
CA GLU A 345 -16.57 -2.99 -5.75
C GLU A 345 -15.28 -2.17 -5.93
N GLY A 346 -14.64 -2.27 -7.11
CA GLY A 346 -13.35 -1.69 -7.41
C GLY A 346 -13.34 -0.17 -7.55
N ARG A 347 -12.14 0.38 -7.62
CA ARG A 347 -11.88 1.81 -7.83
C ARG A 347 -12.08 2.19 -9.30
N THR A 348 -13.34 2.23 -9.73
CA THR A 348 -13.73 2.74 -11.05
C THR A 348 -13.51 4.25 -11.14
N LEU A 349 -13.50 4.83 -12.35
CA LEU A 349 -13.42 6.29 -12.53
C LEU A 349 -14.53 7.01 -11.75
N GLY A 350 -15.72 6.44 -11.67
CA GLY A 350 -16.83 7.00 -10.89
C GLY A 350 -16.52 7.07 -9.40
N ARG A 351 -15.96 6.01 -8.83
CA ARG A 351 -15.60 5.99 -7.41
C ARG A 351 -14.40 6.87 -7.09
N LEU A 352 -13.49 7.06 -8.05
CA LEU A 352 -12.35 7.95 -7.93
C LEU A 352 -12.71 9.45 -8.12
N GLY A 353 -13.94 9.76 -8.54
CA GLY A 353 -14.33 11.14 -8.86
C GLY A 353 -13.84 11.63 -10.22
N LEU A 354 -13.48 10.69 -11.13
CA LEU A 354 -12.87 10.97 -12.42
C LEU A 354 -13.79 10.62 -13.60
N SER A 355 -15.11 10.50 -13.37
CA SER A 355 -16.07 10.19 -14.44
C SER A 355 -16.19 11.31 -15.46
N GLY A 356 -16.15 10.95 -16.73
CA GLY A 356 -16.44 11.88 -17.84
C GLY A 356 -15.30 12.83 -18.19
N ILE A 357 -14.12 12.67 -17.56
CA ILE A 357 -12.92 13.46 -17.85
C ILE A 357 -11.87 12.60 -18.55
N ASP A 358 -11.08 13.24 -19.41
CA ASP A 358 -10.02 12.59 -20.18
C ASP A 358 -8.68 12.54 -19.44
N GLY A 359 -7.66 11.95 -20.07
CA GLY A 359 -6.34 11.81 -19.45
C GLY A 359 -5.64 13.12 -19.11
N LEU A 360 -5.90 14.22 -19.85
CA LEU A 360 -5.33 15.54 -19.54
C LEU A 360 -6.02 16.15 -18.32
N GLU A 361 -7.32 16.05 -18.26
CA GLU A 361 -8.13 16.50 -17.13
C GLU A 361 -7.82 15.69 -15.87
N ILE A 362 -7.62 14.36 -15.99
CA ILE A 362 -7.17 13.52 -14.87
C ILE A 362 -5.83 14.02 -14.32
N ARG A 363 -4.86 14.33 -15.19
CA ARG A 363 -3.57 14.90 -14.76
C ARG A 363 -3.76 16.21 -14.00
N HIS A 364 -4.60 17.09 -14.49
CA HIS A 364 -4.90 18.35 -13.82
C HIS A 364 -5.54 18.12 -12.44
N VAL A 365 -6.52 17.24 -12.35
CA VAL A 365 -7.19 16.89 -11.09
C VAL A 365 -6.21 16.31 -10.06
N VAL A 366 -5.32 15.40 -10.45
CA VAL A 366 -4.38 14.81 -9.48
C VAL A 366 -3.30 15.79 -9.03
N GLU A 367 -3.01 16.82 -9.82
CA GLU A 367 -2.03 17.86 -9.48
C GLU A 367 -2.65 18.98 -8.65
N GLU A 368 -3.84 19.48 -9.02
CA GLU A 368 -4.44 20.69 -8.46
C GLU A 368 -5.60 20.39 -7.50
N GLY A 369 -6.16 19.20 -7.53
CA GLY A 369 -7.32 18.78 -6.73
C GLY A 369 -8.63 18.74 -7.52
N LEU A 370 -9.66 18.19 -6.88
CA LEU A 370 -11.04 18.22 -7.37
C LEU A 370 -11.57 19.66 -7.22
N THR A 371 -12.01 20.25 -8.30
CA THR A 371 -12.69 21.58 -8.32
C THR A 371 -14.16 21.45 -8.06
#